data_ffb908bb057b963ca97713181792b472
#
_entry.id   ffb908bb057b963ca97713181792b472
#
_cell.length_a   1.000
_cell.length_b   1.000
_cell.length_c   1.000
_cell.angle_alpha   90.00
_cell.angle_beta   90.00
_cell.angle_gamma   90.00
#
_symmetry.space_group_name_H-M   'P 1'
#
loop_
_entity.id
_entity.type
_entity.pdbx_description
1 polymer ?
#
loop_
_entity_poly.entity_id
_entity_poly.type
_entity_poly.pdbx_seq_one_letter_code
_entity_poly.pdbx_strand_id
1 'polypeptide(L)'
;MLPVTSSDRTKFHVSRARGSLRNLIVSYSQHLRSAKKRMPNPPLEAHLDAELTALKGTLDKLDRSIVRLAVFGLVSRGKSAVINALVGEDLLETGPINGVTQKPRVIKWTPGTEFETSPVETSAIAPTSITSTQIELIDTPGLDEIGGAARAEMAREVARQADLILFVISGDMTQTEFKALCELRSAQKPLILVFNKIDLYPDRSRTEIYENLASLESYVGEGNALRQMLSRNEIVLIAANPTPIQVRVERPDGTQSFEWERLSPEIDELKAKILTILDQEGRSLLALNALTQARSAEARMVEQIVNARSIEAEALIWKFVRYKAIAVAANPIPGLDWIGGTISDVVMIRELSNLYGFSLTRYEAGTLLTTIAASSIGLLLGEICSNIVLSAGKVVSAIASVNEAPGLGAYASVAAVQAGVAGYGSYAVGRAAQVYLERGCSWGNQGSNTVIQEILDQIEPNTILWRIRSELF
;
A
#
# COMPACT_ATOMS: atom_id res chain seq x y z
N MET A 1 -29.61 -7.21 27.76
CA MET A 1 -28.66 -6.52 26.89
C MET A 1 -29.45 -5.68 25.90
N LEU A 2 -29.37 -4.35 26.02
CA LEU A 2 -30.02 -3.45 25.07
C LEU A 2 -29.31 -3.61 23.68
N PRO A 3 -30.04 -3.62 22.57
CA PRO A 3 -29.43 -3.70 21.25
C PRO A 3 -28.54 -2.47 21.02
N VAL A 4 -27.26 -2.68 20.73
CA VAL A 4 -26.31 -1.62 20.35
C VAL A 4 -26.84 -0.96 19.09
N THR A 5 -27.20 0.32 19.16
CA THR A 5 -27.74 1.07 18.03
C THR A 5 -26.68 1.19 16.91
N SER A 6 -27.12 1.36 15.67
CA SER A 6 -26.20 1.55 14.53
C SER A 6 -25.28 2.77 14.74
N SER A 7 -25.79 3.82 15.37
CA SER A 7 -25.02 5.03 15.74
C SER A 7 -23.89 4.73 16.72
N ASP A 8 -24.09 3.85 17.70
CA ASP A 8 -23.05 3.51 18.67
C ASP A 8 -21.93 2.66 18.05
N ARG A 9 -22.28 1.74 17.15
CA ARG A 9 -21.30 0.96 16.38
C ARG A 9 -20.43 1.88 15.52
N THR A 10 -21.04 2.81 14.83
CA THR A 10 -20.34 3.77 13.98
C THR A 10 -19.36 4.65 14.77
N LYS A 11 -19.79 5.18 15.92
CA LYS A 11 -18.92 5.95 16.84
C LYS A 11 -17.74 5.10 17.33
N PHE A 12 -17.97 3.84 17.64
CA PHE A 12 -16.92 2.91 18.05
C PHE A 12 -15.90 2.68 16.93
N HIS A 13 -16.32 2.45 15.69
CA HIS A 13 -15.42 2.25 14.56
C HIS A 13 -14.57 3.50 14.28
N VAL A 14 -15.15 4.69 14.31
CA VAL A 14 -14.44 5.96 14.13
C VAL A 14 -13.41 6.18 15.25
N SER A 15 -13.78 5.94 16.52
CA SER A 15 -12.84 6.12 17.64
C SER A 15 -11.68 5.12 17.56
N ARG A 16 -11.92 3.89 17.14
CA ARG A 16 -10.91 2.87 16.94
C ARG A 16 -9.94 3.23 15.78
N ALA A 17 -10.48 3.69 14.66
CA ALA A 17 -9.68 4.14 13.52
C ALA A 17 -8.78 5.33 13.90
N ARG A 18 -9.36 6.32 14.62
CA ARG A 18 -8.62 7.47 15.15
C ARG A 18 -7.50 7.05 16.10
N GLY A 19 -7.77 6.14 17.02
CA GLY A 19 -6.78 5.60 17.94
C GLY A 19 -5.63 4.90 17.22
N SER A 20 -5.95 4.03 16.25
CA SER A 20 -4.95 3.33 15.43
C SER A 20 -4.06 4.29 14.64
N LEU A 21 -4.64 5.29 13.96
CA LEU A 21 -3.89 6.29 13.21
C LEU A 21 -2.96 7.10 14.12
N ARG A 22 -3.45 7.58 15.27
CA ARG A 22 -2.65 8.35 16.23
C ARG A 22 -1.47 7.54 16.76
N ASN A 23 -1.71 6.29 17.15
CA ASN A 23 -0.67 5.40 17.64
C ASN A 23 0.41 5.16 16.57
N LEU A 24 0.00 4.94 15.32
CA LEU A 24 0.90 4.71 14.20
C LEU A 24 1.75 5.96 13.90
N ILE A 25 1.13 7.14 13.84
CA ILE A 25 1.83 8.41 13.64
C ILE A 25 2.84 8.67 14.77
N VAL A 26 2.47 8.44 16.03
CA VAL A 26 3.38 8.64 17.17
C VAL A 26 4.54 7.67 17.13
N SER A 27 4.28 6.36 16.93
CA SER A 27 5.29 5.31 16.85
C SER A 27 6.33 5.60 15.76
N TYR A 28 5.88 5.85 14.53
CA TYR A 28 6.79 6.12 13.41
C TYR A 28 7.48 7.49 13.49
N SER A 29 6.84 8.51 14.06
CA SER A 29 7.49 9.80 14.31
C SER A 29 8.62 9.68 15.34
N GLN A 30 8.44 8.86 16.38
CA GLN A 30 9.50 8.57 17.35
C GLN A 30 10.62 7.76 16.72
N HIS A 31 10.27 6.75 15.92
CA HIS A 31 11.24 5.93 15.18
C HIS A 31 12.09 6.78 14.24
N LEU A 32 11.47 7.66 13.47
CA LEU A 32 12.14 8.59 12.55
C LEU A 32 13.12 9.51 13.30
N ARG A 33 12.70 10.09 14.43
CA ARG A 33 13.58 10.94 15.26
C ARG A 33 14.78 10.18 15.81
N SER A 34 14.58 8.93 16.24
CA SER A 34 15.63 8.08 16.76
C SER A 34 16.61 7.63 15.66
N ALA A 35 16.09 7.29 14.49
CA ALA A 35 16.88 6.91 13.31
C ALA A 35 17.74 8.07 12.81
N LYS A 36 17.17 9.26 12.67
CA LYS A 36 17.86 10.48 12.25
C LYS A 36 19.05 10.84 13.15
N LYS A 37 18.95 10.55 14.46
CA LYS A 37 20.03 10.81 15.42
C LYS A 37 21.14 9.77 15.34
N ARG A 38 20.83 8.51 14.98
CA ARG A 38 21.80 7.39 14.99
C ARG A 38 22.49 7.16 13.64
N MET A 39 21.72 7.18 12.57
CA MET A 39 22.20 6.94 11.20
C MET A 39 21.31 7.73 10.22
N PRO A 40 21.73 8.93 9.78
CA PRO A 40 20.96 9.74 8.85
C PRO A 40 20.91 9.05 7.47
N ASN A 41 19.69 8.83 6.97
CA ASN A 41 19.43 8.34 5.62
C ASN A 41 18.40 9.25 4.94
N PRO A 42 18.86 10.34 4.26
CA PRO A 42 17.97 11.35 3.70
C PRO A 42 16.88 10.83 2.76
N PRO A 43 17.13 9.87 1.85
CA PRO A 43 16.08 9.30 1.02
C PRO A 43 14.99 8.57 1.82
N LEU A 44 15.36 7.75 2.80
CA LEU A 44 14.43 7.06 3.68
C LEU A 44 13.61 8.04 4.53
N GLU A 45 14.29 9.05 5.09
CA GLU A 45 13.64 10.09 5.89
C GLU A 45 12.57 10.83 5.09
N ALA A 46 12.88 11.22 3.84
CA ALA A 46 11.93 11.90 2.95
C ALA A 46 10.70 11.04 2.64
N HIS A 47 10.88 9.74 2.40
CA HIS A 47 9.76 8.82 2.16
C HIS A 47 8.89 8.63 3.42
N LEU A 48 9.50 8.42 4.58
CA LEU A 48 8.77 8.27 5.84
C LEU A 48 8.02 9.55 6.22
N ASP A 49 8.61 10.74 6.00
CA ASP A 49 7.95 12.02 6.24
C ASP A 49 6.75 12.22 5.29
N ALA A 50 6.84 11.79 4.03
CA ALA A 50 5.74 11.82 3.08
C ALA A 50 4.57 10.91 3.53
N GLU A 51 4.85 9.66 3.94
CA GLU A 51 3.84 8.73 4.45
C GLU A 51 3.20 9.24 5.75
N LEU A 52 3.99 9.79 6.68
CA LEU A 52 3.47 10.39 7.91
C LEU A 52 2.60 11.62 7.63
N THR A 53 2.94 12.42 6.63
CA THR A 53 2.12 13.57 6.21
C THR A 53 0.80 13.11 5.62
N ALA A 54 0.79 12.05 4.79
CA ALA A 54 -0.43 11.45 4.26
C ALA A 54 -1.33 10.90 5.39
N LEU A 55 -0.75 10.20 6.39
CA LEU A 55 -1.49 9.69 7.54
C LEU A 55 -2.09 10.81 8.40
N LYS A 56 -1.36 11.92 8.61
CA LYS A 56 -1.89 13.11 9.30
C LYS A 56 -3.07 13.72 8.54
N GLY A 57 -2.97 13.81 7.21
CA GLY A 57 -4.08 14.23 6.35
C GLY A 57 -5.30 13.32 6.46
N THR A 58 -5.10 12.00 6.54
CA THR A 58 -6.18 11.03 6.77
C THR A 58 -6.83 11.20 8.15
N LEU A 59 -6.03 11.47 9.18
CA LEU A 59 -6.55 11.73 10.52
C LEU A 59 -7.36 13.04 10.58
N ASP A 60 -6.87 14.12 9.98
CA ASP A 60 -7.59 15.40 9.89
C ASP A 60 -8.92 15.26 9.14
N LYS A 61 -8.92 14.52 8.03
CA LYS A 61 -10.13 14.16 7.28
C LYS A 61 -11.15 13.40 8.15
N LEU A 62 -10.68 12.43 8.93
CA LEU A 62 -11.54 11.65 9.85
C LEU A 62 -12.06 12.52 10.99
N ASP A 63 -11.24 13.43 11.53
CA ASP A 63 -11.61 14.33 12.62
C ASP A 63 -12.64 15.37 12.17
N ARG A 64 -12.55 15.87 10.94
CA ARG A 64 -13.50 16.82 10.32
C ARG A 64 -14.70 16.16 9.67
N SER A 65 -14.77 14.83 9.65
CA SER A 65 -15.83 14.08 8.95
C SER A 65 -15.99 14.48 7.48
N ILE A 66 -14.86 14.63 6.76
CA ILE A 66 -14.84 14.98 5.33
C ILE A 66 -14.95 13.70 4.50
N VAL A 67 -15.99 13.60 3.67
CA VAL A 67 -16.16 12.50 2.71
C VAL A 67 -15.75 12.97 1.33
N ARG A 68 -14.89 12.21 0.65
CA ARG A 68 -14.41 12.49 -0.70
C ARG A 68 -15.06 11.60 -1.73
N LEU A 69 -15.68 12.23 -2.72
CA LEU A 69 -16.27 11.57 -3.89
C LEU A 69 -15.36 11.85 -5.10
N ALA A 70 -14.80 10.80 -5.70
CA ALA A 70 -14.00 10.96 -6.91
C ALA A 70 -14.84 10.62 -8.16
N VAL A 71 -14.76 11.47 -9.17
CA VAL A 71 -15.52 11.33 -10.43
C VAL A 71 -14.57 10.87 -11.53
N PHE A 72 -14.73 9.64 -12.00
CA PHE A 72 -13.94 9.01 -13.05
C PHE A 72 -14.74 8.84 -14.34
N GLY A 73 -14.04 8.64 -15.45
CA GLY A 73 -14.61 8.35 -16.77
C GLY A 73 -13.68 8.86 -17.88
N LEU A 74 -13.95 8.47 -19.13
CA LEU A 74 -13.23 8.96 -20.30
C LEU A 74 -13.50 10.46 -20.53
N VAL A 75 -12.71 11.05 -21.42
CA VAL A 75 -12.98 12.40 -21.93
C VAL A 75 -14.37 12.49 -22.57
N SER A 76 -15.00 13.64 -22.48
CA SER A 76 -16.33 13.93 -23.05
C SER A 76 -17.50 13.08 -22.53
N ARG A 77 -17.31 12.29 -21.47
CA ARG A 77 -18.41 11.59 -20.79
C ARG A 77 -19.27 12.51 -19.91
N GLY A 78 -18.77 13.74 -19.65
CA GLY A 78 -19.50 14.77 -18.91
C GLY A 78 -19.22 14.76 -17.40
N LYS A 79 -18.03 14.33 -16.97
CA LYS A 79 -17.61 14.36 -15.55
C LYS A 79 -17.80 15.72 -14.89
N SER A 80 -17.24 16.78 -15.52
CA SER A 80 -17.34 18.15 -15.00
C SER A 80 -18.79 18.66 -15.03
N ALA A 81 -19.60 18.23 -16.01
CA ALA A 81 -21.02 18.56 -16.02
C ALA A 81 -21.77 17.88 -14.86
N VAL A 82 -21.45 16.63 -14.53
CA VAL A 82 -22.02 15.93 -13.37
C VAL A 82 -21.68 16.67 -12.07
N ILE A 83 -20.43 17.12 -11.93
CA ILE A 83 -20.01 17.88 -10.76
C ILE A 83 -20.73 19.22 -10.67
N ASN A 84 -20.81 19.99 -11.77
CA ASN A 84 -21.54 21.26 -11.83
C ASN A 84 -23.02 21.07 -11.46
N ALA A 85 -23.65 20.03 -12.02
CA ALA A 85 -25.04 19.72 -11.72
C ALA A 85 -25.26 19.28 -10.26
N LEU A 86 -24.32 18.53 -9.64
CA LEU A 86 -24.38 18.16 -8.23
C LEU A 86 -24.27 19.39 -7.31
N VAL A 87 -23.36 20.32 -7.65
CA VAL A 87 -23.13 21.54 -6.87
C VAL A 87 -24.22 22.57 -7.12
N GLY A 88 -24.83 22.58 -8.33
CA GLY A 88 -25.84 23.54 -8.74
C GLY A 88 -25.24 24.82 -9.34
N GLU A 89 -23.93 24.85 -9.60
CA GLU A 89 -23.20 26.01 -10.14
C GLU A 89 -22.24 25.57 -11.25
N ASP A 90 -22.04 26.40 -12.26
CA ASP A 90 -21.07 26.16 -13.34
C ASP A 90 -19.64 26.53 -12.90
N LEU A 91 -19.08 25.73 -11.99
CA LEU A 91 -17.72 25.94 -11.43
C LEU A 91 -16.61 25.41 -12.33
N LEU A 92 -16.91 24.37 -13.11
CA LEU A 92 -15.96 23.72 -14.01
C LEU A 92 -16.32 24.03 -15.45
N GLU A 93 -15.30 24.36 -16.25
CA GLU A 93 -15.50 24.52 -17.69
C GLU A 93 -15.89 23.18 -18.30
N THR A 94 -17.00 23.19 -19.03
CA THR A 94 -17.50 22.05 -19.79
C THR A 94 -17.35 22.34 -21.28
N GLY A 95 -16.67 21.48 -22.01
CA GLY A 95 -16.47 21.67 -23.45
C GLY A 95 -16.28 20.36 -24.20
N PRO A 96 -16.54 20.35 -25.54
CA PRO A 96 -16.32 19.17 -26.36
C PRO A 96 -14.84 18.91 -26.68
N ILE A 97 -13.93 19.82 -26.31
CA ILE A 97 -12.49 19.74 -26.63
C ILE A 97 -11.76 19.01 -25.50
N ASN A 98 -10.86 18.11 -25.87
CA ASN A 98 -10.06 17.31 -24.97
C ASN A 98 -9.11 18.17 -24.10
N GLY A 99 -8.89 17.80 -22.84
CA GLY A 99 -7.80 18.35 -22.02
C GLY A 99 -8.14 19.52 -21.13
N VAL A 100 -9.43 19.78 -20.84
CA VAL A 100 -9.84 20.87 -19.93
C VAL A 100 -9.32 20.63 -18.49
N THR A 101 -9.36 19.39 -18.01
CA THR A 101 -8.92 19.03 -16.65
C THR A 101 -7.58 18.28 -16.70
N GLN A 102 -6.46 18.98 -16.51
CA GLN A 102 -5.12 18.37 -16.52
C GLN A 102 -4.67 17.83 -15.15
N LYS A 103 -5.25 18.31 -14.05
CA LYS A 103 -4.92 17.88 -12.68
C LYS A 103 -6.20 17.70 -11.88
N PRO A 104 -6.24 16.75 -10.94
CA PRO A 104 -7.39 16.60 -10.04
C PRO A 104 -7.70 17.92 -9.31
N ARG A 105 -8.99 18.31 -9.32
CA ARG A 105 -9.48 19.49 -8.60
C ARG A 105 -10.45 19.06 -7.51
N VAL A 106 -10.36 19.70 -6.35
CA VAL A 106 -11.25 19.42 -5.21
C VAL A 106 -12.25 20.55 -5.09
N ILE A 107 -13.54 20.21 -5.08
CA ILE A 107 -14.67 21.12 -4.99
C ILE A 107 -15.48 20.76 -3.75
N LYS A 108 -15.82 21.74 -2.94
CA LYS A 108 -16.69 21.52 -1.78
C LYS A 108 -18.14 21.49 -2.21
N TRP A 109 -18.87 20.53 -1.72
CA TRP A 109 -20.30 20.41 -1.95
C TRP A 109 -21.06 20.35 -0.63
N THR A 110 -22.06 21.23 -0.46
CA THR A 110 -22.96 21.25 0.68
C THR A 110 -24.37 20.94 0.19
N PRO A 111 -24.85 19.70 0.33
CA PRO A 111 -26.20 19.35 -0.06
C PRO A 111 -27.22 20.13 0.77
N GLY A 112 -28.18 20.78 0.12
CA GLY A 112 -29.32 21.41 0.81
C GLY A 112 -29.37 22.94 0.83
N THR A 113 -28.47 23.65 0.12
CA THR A 113 -28.56 25.12 -0.02
C THR A 113 -29.55 25.61 -1.10
N GLU A 114 -30.15 24.69 -1.86
CA GLU A 114 -30.98 25.08 -3.04
C GLU A 114 -32.50 25.01 -2.84
N PHE A 115 -33.07 24.70 -1.67
CA PHE A 115 -34.52 24.61 -1.47
C PHE A 115 -35.06 25.56 -0.40
N GLU A 116 -34.85 26.89 -0.62
CA GLU A 116 -35.69 27.89 0.02
C GLU A 116 -36.44 28.72 -1.05
N THR A 117 -37.30 28.10 -1.84
CA THR A 117 -38.37 28.85 -2.54
C THR A 117 -39.56 27.94 -2.80
N SER A 118 -40.28 27.62 -1.74
CA SER A 118 -41.74 27.44 -1.77
C SER A 118 -42.27 27.09 -0.38
N PRO A 119 -43.21 27.83 0.22
CA PRO A 119 -43.84 27.47 1.46
C PRO A 119 -44.96 26.48 1.19
N VAL A 120 -44.66 25.18 1.22
CA VAL A 120 -45.68 24.15 1.36
C VAL A 120 -45.42 23.45 2.66
N GLU A 121 -46.24 23.78 3.65
CA GLU A 121 -46.38 23.05 4.92
C GLU A 121 -46.73 21.59 4.64
N THR A 122 -45.74 20.72 4.69
CA THR A 122 -45.95 19.28 4.86
C THR A 122 -45.01 18.81 5.92
N SER A 123 -45.60 18.29 6.98
CA SER A 123 -45.00 17.67 8.15
C SER A 123 -43.86 16.74 7.75
N ALA A 124 -42.61 17.25 7.72
CA ALA A 124 -41.42 16.50 7.36
C ALA A 124 -40.64 16.14 8.62
N ILE A 125 -40.47 14.87 8.81
CA ILE A 125 -39.47 14.29 9.71
C ILE A 125 -38.11 14.85 9.24
N ALA A 126 -37.58 15.81 9.98
CA ALA A 126 -36.28 16.42 9.68
C ALA A 126 -35.17 15.34 9.69
N PRO A 127 -34.32 15.26 8.68
CA PRO A 127 -33.15 14.37 8.69
C PRO A 127 -32.14 14.91 9.72
N THR A 128 -32.08 14.26 10.86
CA THR A 128 -31.40 14.76 12.07
C THR A 128 -29.87 14.53 12.08
N SER A 129 -29.23 14.08 11.01
CA SER A 129 -27.82 13.64 11.06
C SER A 129 -26.88 14.15 9.97
N ILE A 130 -27.36 14.80 8.90
CA ILE A 130 -26.49 15.22 7.77
C ILE A 130 -25.72 16.53 8.06
N THR A 131 -26.08 17.28 9.07
CA THR A 131 -25.58 18.65 9.35
C THR A 131 -24.11 18.78 9.71
N SER A 132 -23.31 17.70 9.76
CA SER A 132 -21.90 17.77 10.15
C SER A 132 -20.90 17.15 9.18
N THR A 133 -21.35 16.54 8.08
CA THR A 133 -20.44 15.88 7.11
C THR A 133 -20.17 16.83 5.95
N GLN A 134 -18.89 17.18 5.76
CA GLN A 134 -18.44 17.95 4.59
C GLN A 134 -18.20 16.99 3.43
N ILE A 135 -18.65 17.34 2.23
CA ILE A 135 -18.42 16.56 1.03
C ILE A 135 -17.45 17.30 0.13
N GLU A 136 -16.42 16.59 -0.32
CA GLU A 136 -15.45 17.07 -1.32
C GLU A 136 -15.59 16.22 -2.58
N LEU A 137 -15.89 16.87 -3.72
CA LEU A 137 -15.90 16.25 -5.03
C LEU A 137 -14.51 16.41 -5.67
N ILE A 138 -13.95 15.33 -6.20
CA ILE A 138 -12.66 15.32 -6.89
C ILE A 138 -12.93 15.13 -8.37
N ASP A 139 -12.72 16.17 -9.19
CA ASP A 139 -12.72 16.06 -10.64
C ASP A 139 -11.40 15.45 -11.10
N THR A 140 -11.46 14.42 -11.94
CA THR A 140 -10.27 13.74 -12.45
C THR A 140 -10.10 14.00 -13.95
N PRO A 141 -8.86 14.07 -14.46
CA PRO A 141 -8.59 14.04 -15.89
C PRO A 141 -9.22 12.82 -16.58
N GLY A 142 -9.52 12.94 -17.87
CA GLY A 142 -10.04 11.80 -18.65
C GLY A 142 -9.07 10.62 -18.64
N LEU A 143 -9.61 9.42 -18.48
CA LEU A 143 -8.81 8.20 -18.43
C LEU A 143 -8.05 7.89 -19.72
N ASP A 144 -8.42 8.51 -20.84
CA ASP A 144 -7.81 8.39 -22.17
C ASP A 144 -6.72 9.45 -22.44
N GLU A 145 -6.65 10.51 -21.64
CA GLU A 145 -5.65 11.59 -21.81
C GLU A 145 -4.26 11.22 -21.31
N ILE A 146 -4.15 10.19 -20.48
CA ILE A 146 -2.93 9.80 -19.81
C ILE A 146 -2.43 8.45 -20.35
N GLY A 147 -1.14 8.31 -20.59
CA GLY A 147 -0.53 7.04 -21.04
C GLY A 147 -0.75 5.90 -20.04
N GLY A 148 -0.84 4.65 -20.54
CA GLY A 148 -1.33 3.47 -19.81
C GLY A 148 -0.87 3.31 -18.35
N ALA A 149 0.46 3.29 -18.07
CA ALA A 149 0.97 3.09 -16.72
C ALA A 149 0.70 4.30 -15.79
N ALA A 150 0.88 5.52 -16.30
CA ALA A 150 0.61 6.75 -15.53
C ALA A 150 -0.88 6.91 -15.21
N ARG A 151 -1.76 6.47 -16.11
CA ARG A 151 -3.22 6.42 -15.90
C ARG A 151 -3.58 5.51 -14.73
N ALA A 152 -3.07 4.28 -14.74
CA ALA A 152 -3.35 3.32 -13.70
C ALA A 152 -2.87 3.83 -12.32
N GLU A 153 -1.71 4.47 -12.27
CA GLU A 153 -1.18 5.02 -11.02
C GLU A 153 -2.01 6.21 -10.52
N MET A 154 -2.40 7.14 -11.40
CA MET A 154 -3.27 8.25 -11.03
C MET A 154 -4.64 7.76 -10.55
N ALA A 155 -5.24 6.80 -11.26
CA ALA A 155 -6.52 6.22 -10.87
C ALA A 155 -6.44 5.55 -9.48
N ARG A 156 -5.35 4.80 -9.21
CA ARG A 156 -5.11 4.19 -7.89
C ARG A 156 -4.92 5.24 -6.81
N GLU A 157 -4.18 6.32 -7.09
CA GLU A 157 -3.94 7.39 -6.12
C GLU A 157 -5.23 8.11 -5.75
N VAL A 158 -6.03 8.51 -6.73
CA VAL A 158 -7.33 9.16 -6.50
C VAL A 158 -8.31 8.19 -5.82
N ALA A 159 -8.35 6.91 -6.23
CA ALA A 159 -9.16 5.90 -5.58
C ALA A 159 -8.75 5.69 -4.11
N ARG A 160 -7.47 5.78 -3.78
CA ARG A 160 -7.00 5.73 -2.37
C ARG A 160 -7.58 6.88 -1.54
N GLN A 161 -7.64 8.08 -2.10
CA GLN A 161 -8.11 9.28 -1.41
C GLN A 161 -9.64 9.37 -1.32
N ALA A 162 -10.35 8.75 -2.26
CA ALA A 162 -11.80 8.74 -2.33
C ALA A 162 -12.43 7.80 -1.28
N ASP A 163 -13.64 8.14 -0.85
CA ASP A 163 -14.49 7.31 0.01
C ASP A 163 -15.63 6.69 -0.79
N LEU A 164 -16.06 7.36 -1.85
CA LEU A 164 -17.06 6.90 -2.82
C LEU A 164 -16.57 7.27 -4.22
N ILE A 165 -16.77 6.37 -5.18
CA ILE A 165 -16.38 6.55 -6.59
C ILE A 165 -17.66 6.71 -7.44
N LEU A 166 -17.69 7.76 -8.24
CA LEU A 166 -18.67 7.95 -9.31
C LEU A 166 -17.98 7.65 -10.64
N PHE A 167 -18.36 6.58 -11.31
CA PHE A 167 -17.82 6.22 -12.61
C PHE A 167 -18.79 6.65 -13.71
N VAL A 168 -18.43 7.71 -14.45
CA VAL A 168 -19.31 8.34 -15.44
C VAL A 168 -19.03 7.76 -16.83
N ILE A 169 -20.08 7.23 -17.46
CA ILE A 169 -20.11 6.78 -18.85
C ILE A 169 -21.22 7.49 -19.61
N SER A 170 -21.17 7.46 -20.92
CA SER A 170 -22.28 7.87 -21.80
C SER A 170 -22.19 7.08 -23.11
N GLY A 171 -23.25 6.41 -23.49
CA GLY A 171 -23.27 5.45 -24.60
C GLY A 171 -22.67 4.10 -24.21
N ASP A 172 -22.25 3.31 -25.19
CA ASP A 172 -21.69 1.98 -24.97
C ASP A 172 -20.38 2.04 -24.17
N MET A 173 -20.23 1.08 -23.28
CA MET A 173 -19.01 0.95 -22.48
C MET A 173 -17.86 0.45 -23.35
N THR A 174 -16.79 1.22 -23.44
CA THR A 174 -15.58 0.84 -24.15
C THR A 174 -14.73 -0.15 -23.35
N GLN A 175 -13.85 -0.89 -24.03
CA GLN A 175 -12.92 -1.80 -23.36
C GLN A 175 -11.99 -1.06 -22.36
N THR A 176 -11.64 0.19 -22.64
CA THR A 176 -10.84 1.04 -21.74
C THR A 176 -11.62 1.39 -20.48
N GLU A 177 -12.90 1.75 -20.60
CA GLU A 177 -13.78 2.02 -19.45
C GLU A 177 -13.99 0.77 -18.61
N PHE A 178 -14.22 -0.37 -19.26
CA PHE A 178 -14.38 -1.64 -18.56
C PHE A 178 -13.14 -2.02 -17.75
N LYS A 179 -11.94 -1.94 -18.32
CA LYS A 179 -10.67 -2.19 -17.60
C LYS A 179 -10.49 -1.24 -16.43
N ALA A 180 -10.76 0.06 -16.64
CA ALA A 180 -10.64 1.04 -15.57
C ALA A 180 -11.66 0.80 -14.44
N LEU A 181 -12.89 0.41 -14.78
CA LEU A 181 -13.90 0.01 -13.80
C LEU A 181 -13.44 -1.18 -12.95
N CYS A 182 -12.86 -2.21 -13.59
CA CYS A 182 -12.28 -3.37 -12.91
C CYS A 182 -11.16 -2.96 -11.94
N GLU A 183 -10.25 -2.10 -12.37
CA GLU A 183 -9.16 -1.59 -11.54
C GLU A 183 -9.67 -0.79 -10.33
N LEU A 184 -10.66 0.09 -10.54
CA LEU A 184 -11.25 0.87 -9.45
C LEU A 184 -12.03 -0.02 -8.47
N ARG A 185 -12.72 -1.04 -8.97
CA ARG A 185 -13.45 -2.01 -8.13
C ARG A 185 -12.50 -2.85 -7.26
N SER A 186 -11.30 -3.16 -7.77
CA SER A 186 -10.26 -3.85 -7.00
C SER A 186 -9.80 -3.07 -5.76
N ALA A 187 -10.00 -1.75 -5.74
CA ALA A 187 -9.75 -0.91 -4.57
C ALA A 187 -10.76 -1.11 -3.43
N GLN A 188 -11.77 -1.97 -3.62
CA GLN A 188 -12.81 -2.31 -2.62
C GLN A 188 -13.54 -1.09 -2.05
N LYS A 189 -13.75 -0.07 -2.86
CA LYS A 189 -14.49 1.13 -2.50
C LYS A 189 -15.92 1.05 -3.03
N PRO A 190 -16.91 1.66 -2.36
CA PRO A 190 -18.23 1.85 -2.93
C PRO A 190 -18.11 2.60 -4.26
N LEU A 191 -18.87 2.15 -5.27
CA LEU A 191 -18.84 2.70 -6.59
C LEU A 191 -20.27 2.82 -7.13
N ILE A 192 -20.60 3.97 -7.72
CA ILE A 192 -21.83 4.19 -8.47
C ILE A 192 -21.45 4.34 -9.94
N LEU A 193 -22.03 3.51 -10.80
CA LEU A 193 -21.97 3.67 -12.24
C LEU A 193 -23.01 4.70 -12.68
N VAL A 194 -22.56 5.81 -13.20
CA VAL A 194 -23.40 6.93 -13.64
C VAL A 194 -23.46 6.95 -15.15
N PHE A 195 -24.60 6.58 -15.72
CA PHE A 195 -24.86 6.73 -17.16
C PHE A 195 -25.40 8.13 -17.42
N ASN A 196 -24.56 8.98 -17.98
CA ASN A 196 -24.89 10.37 -18.29
C ASN A 196 -25.41 10.55 -19.72
N LYS A 197 -26.03 11.69 -19.98
CA LYS A 197 -26.63 12.07 -21.29
C LYS A 197 -27.80 11.18 -21.68
N ILE A 198 -28.62 10.76 -20.70
CA ILE A 198 -29.79 9.91 -20.96
C ILE A 198 -30.87 10.66 -21.80
N ASP A 199 -30.82 11.99 -21.82
CA ASP A 199 -31.65 12.86 -22.66
C ASP A 199 -31.50 12.57 -24.16
N LEU A 200 -30.38 12.00 -24.59
CA LEU A 200 -30.15 11.60 -25.98
C LEU A 200 -30.85 10.30 -26.36
N TYR A 201 -31.46 9.58 -25.42
CA TYR A 201 -32.09 8.27 -25.65
C TYR A 201 -33.58 8.31 -25.36
N PRO A 202 -34.42 7.71 -26.25
CA PRO A 202 -35.84 7.56 -25.99
C PRO A 202 -36.11 6.75 -24.72
N ASP A 203 -37.22 7.01 -24.04
CA ASP A 203 -37.60 6.34 -22.79
C ASP A 203 -37.64 4.80 -22.90
N ARG A 204 -38.01 4.25 -24.03
CA ARG A 204 -38.00 2.80 -24.29
C ARG A 204 -36.57 2.23 -24.21
N SER A 205 -35.57 2.96 -24.68
CA SER A 205 -34.17 2.54 -24.69
C SER A 205 -33.53 2.66 -23.31
N ARG A 206 -34.06 3.47 -22.40
CA ARG A 206 -33.53 3.63 -21.03
C ARG A 206 -33.55 2.31 -20.25
N THR A 207 -34.64 1.54 -20.36
CA THR A 207 -34.75 0.22 -19.72
C THR A 207 -33.77 -0.78 -20.33
N GLU A 208 -33.61 -0.80 -21.65
CA GLU A 208 -32.66 -1.67 -22.34
C GLU A 208 -31.21 -1.33 -21.98
N ILE A 209 -30.85 -0.04 -21.90
CA ILE A 209 -29.55 0.43 -21.46
C ILE A 209 -29.27 -0.05 -20.02
N TYR A 210 -30.25 0.13 -19.15
CA TYR A 210 -30.13 -0.29 -17.74
C TYR A 210 -29.91 -1.82 -17.62
N GLU A 211 -30.69 -2.61 -18.35
CA GLU A 211 -30.58 -4.07 -18.37
C GLU A 211 -29.23 -4.53 -18.97
N ASN A 212 -28.77 -3.89 -20.04
CA ASN A 212 -27.47 -4.17 -20.64
C ASN A 212 -26.31 -3.86 -19.67
N LEU A 213 -26.36 -2.73 -18.97
CA LEU A 213 -25.36 -2.39 -17.96
C LEU A 213 -25.39 -3.36 -16.77
N ALA A 214 -26.59 -3.77 -16.33
CA ALA A 214 -26.74 -4.76 -15.27
C ALA A 214 -26.29 -6.16 -15.70
N SER A 215 -26.35 -6.48 -17.00
CA SER A 215 -25.95 -7.77 -17.55
C SER A 215 -24.45 -7.88 -17.87
N LEU A 216 -23.66 -6.83 -17.68
CA LEU A 216 -22.19 -6.87 -17.80
C LEU A 216 -21.55 -7.93 -16.89
N GLU A 217 -22.29 -8.47 -15.92
CA GLU A 217 -21.93 -9.65 -15.15
C GLU A 217 -21.61 -10.88 -16.02
N SER A 218 -22.19 -10.97 -17.23
CA SER A 218 -22.13 -12.17 -18.08
C SER A 218 -20.98 -12.19 -19.09
N TYR A 219 -20.27 -11.11 -19.30
CA TYR A 219 -19.32 -10.93 -20.42
C TYR A 219 -17.87 -11.33 -20.11
N VAL A 220 -17.57 -11.88 -18.93
CA VAL A 220 -16.20 -12.25 -18.58
C VAL A 220 -16.01 -13.76 -18.61
N GLY A 221 -15.25 -14.21 -19.62
CA GLY A 221 -14.80 -15.60 -19.73
C GLY A 221 -13.92 -16.03 -18.56
N GLU A 222 -14.07 -17.28 -18.15
CA GLU A 222 -13.21 -18.12 -17.31
C GLU A 222 -12.43 -17.43 -16.16
N GLY A 223 -13.15 -16.86 -15.21
CA GLY A 223 -12.56 -16.40 -13.95
C GLY A 223 -13.64 -15.99 -12.95
N ASN A 224 -13.89 -16.83 -11.96
CA ASN A 224 -14.94 -16.67 -10.93
C ASN A 224 -14.90 -15.36 -10.11
N ALA A 225 -13.98 -14.43 -10.37
CA ALA A 225 -13.77 -13.21 -9.59
C ALA A 225 -14.68 -12.03 -9.98
N LEU A 226 -15.37 -12.08 -11.12
CA LEU A 226 -16.10 -10.94 -11.68
C LEU A 226 -17.63 -11.05 -11.58
N ARG A 227 -18.15 -12.13 -11.01
CA ARG A 227 -19.60 -12.38 -10.88
C ARG A 227 -20.37 -11.40 -9.98
N GLN A 228 -19.70 -10.41 -9.35
CA GLN A 228 -20.34 -9.38 -8.51
C GLN A 228 -19.82 -7.97 -8.80
N MET A 229 -19.66 -7.62 -10.06
CA MET A 229 -19.05 -6.31 -10.38
C MET A 229 -19.94 -5.12 -10.12
N LEU A 230 -21.22 -5.18 -10.48
CA LEU A 230 -22.17 -4.08 -10.30
C LEU A 230 -23.52 -4.66 -9.94
N SER A 231 -24.08 -4.26 -8.82
CA SER A 231 -25.48 -4.53 -8.52
C SER A 231 -26.38 -3.51 -9.23
N ARG A 232 -27.63 -3.89 -9.49
CA ARG A 232 -28.64 -2.97 -10.06
C ARG A 232 -28.75 -1.67 -9.25
N ASN A 233 -28.56 -1.76 -7.96
CA ASN A 233 -28.58 -0.61 -7.06
C ASN A 233 -27.35 0.32 -7.20
N GLU A 234 -26.31 -0.05 -7.91
CA GLU A 234 -25.12 0.76 -8.14
C GLU A 234 -25.15 1.52 -9.47
N ILE A 235 -26.22 1.38 -10.27
CA ILE A 235 -26.39 2.04 -11.58
C ILE A 235 -27.41 3.16 -11.45
N VAL A 236 -27.07 4.34 -11.96
CA VAL A 236 -27.96 5.52 -11.99
C VAL A 236 -27.89 6.16 -13.39
N LEU A 237 -29.05 6.51 -13.96
CA LEU A 237 -29.17 7.16 -15.25
C LEU A 237 -29.46 8.65 -15.03
N ILE A 238 -28.70 9.54 -15.69
CA ILE A 238 -28.80 10.99 -15.50
C ILE A 238 -28.66 11.78 -16.79
N ALA A 239 -29.12 13.03 -16.78
CA ALA A 239 -28.80 14.07 -17.75
C ALA A 239 -28.21 15.28 -17.01
N ALA A 240 -26.88 15.34 -16.87
CA ALA A 240 -26.23 16.41 -16.10
C ALA A 240 -26.25 17.77 -16.80
N ASN A 241 -26.28 17.79 -18.12
CA ASN A 241 -26.42 18.99 -18.97
C ASN A 241 -27.27 18.64 -20.20
N PRO A 242 -28.60 18.59 -20.04
CA PRO A 242 -29.50 18.19 -21.11
C PRO A 242 -29.36 19.11 -22.33
N THR A 243 -29.57 18.53 -23.51
CA THR A 243 -29.55 19.27 -24.76
C THR A 243 -30.68 20.28 -24.78
N PRO A 244 -30.41 21.58 -25.12
CA PRO A 244 -31.47 22.57 -25.24
C PRO A 244 -32.51 22.15 -26.26
N ILE A 245 -33.77 22.38 -25.96
CA ILE A 245 -34.89 22.11 -26.86
C ILE A 245 -35.38 23.40 -27.53
N GLN A 246 -35.83 23.31 -28.73
CA GLN A 246 -36.45 24.42 -29.45
C GLN A 246 -37.94 24.48 -29.08
N VAL A 247 -38.31 25.55 -28.37
CA VAL A 247 -39.68 25.79 -27.93
C VAL A 247 -40.32 26.84 -28.81
N ARG A 248 -41.55 26.57 -29.27
CA ARG A 248 -42.36 27.53 -29.98
C ARG A 248 -43.09 28.42 -28.98
N VAL A 249 -42.73 29.69 -28.94
CA VAL A 249 -43.35 30.68 -28.08
C VAL A 249 -44.39 31.44 -28.90
N GLU A 250 -45.68 31.33 -28.53
CA GLU A 250 -46.76 32.15 -29.10
C GLU A 250 -46.97 33.38 -28.24
N ARG A 251 -46.76 34.56 -28.83
CA ARG A 251 -46.99 35.83 -28.14
C ARG A 251 -48.43 36.24 -28.23
N PRO A 252 -48.92 37.10 -27.30
CA PRO A 252 -50.32 37.60 -27.32
C PRO A 252 -50.71 38.36 -28.58
N ASP A 253 -49.76 38.82 -29.38
CA ASP A 253 -49.95 39.51 -30.67
C ASP A 253 -50.11 38.54 -31.86
N GLY A 254 -50.10 37.21 -31.60
CA GLY A 254 -50.20 36.16 -32.62
C GLY A 254 -48.90 35.87 -33.35
N THR A 255 -47.78 36.52 -33.00
CA THR A 255 -46.48 36.21 -33.57
C THR A 255 -45.89 34.94 -32.93
N GLN A 256 -45.28 34.07 -33.76
CA GLN A 256 -44.61 32.85 -33.32
C GLN A 256 -43.12 33.07 -33.42
N SER A 257 -42.42 32.83 -32.32
CA SER A 257 -40.95 32.79 -32.26
C SER A 257 -40.49 31.41 -31.80
N PHE A 258 -39.29 31.00 -32.26
CA PHE A 258 -38.65 29.80 -31.79
C PHE A 258 -37.50 30.21 -30.87
N GLU A 259 -37.53 29.75 -29.64
CA GLU A 259 -36.50 30.05 -28.66
C GLU A 259 -35.88 28.74 -28.15
N TRP A 260 -34.60 28.78 -27.88
CA TRP A 260 -33.89 27.62 -27.28
C TRP A 260 -34.03 27.68 -25.77
N GLU A 261 -34.66 26.69 -25.19
CA GLU A 261 -34.83 26.54 -23.77
C GLU A 261 -33.85 25.51 -23.21
N ARG A 262 -33.07 25.87 -22.16
CA ARG A 262 -32.24 24.93 -21.45
C ARG A 262 -33.08 24.22 -20.42
N LEU A 263 -33.06 22.88 -20.48
CA LEU A 263 -33.71 22.03 -19.49
C LEU A 263 -32.89 21.97 -18.21
N SER A 264 -33.53 21.81 -17.07
CA SER A 264 -32.89 21.55 -15.80
C SER A 264 -32.17 20.20 -15.81
N PRO A 265 -31.02 20.07 -15.13
CA PRO A 265 -30.35 18.79 -14.99
C PRO A 265 -31.25 17.72 -14.34
N GLU A 266 -31.29 16.52 -14.91
CA GLU A 266 -31.99 15.34 -14.36
C GLU A 266 -30.97 14.53 -13.54
N ILE A 267 -30.78 14.87 -12.24
CA ILE A 267 -29.76 14.29 -11.36
C ILE A 267 -30.29 13.93 -9.97
N ASP A 268 -31.58 14.07 -9.73
CA ASP A 268 -32.16 13.89 -8.38
C ASP A 268 -31.97 12.48 -7.85
N GLU A 269 -32.06 11.47 -8.72
CA GLU A 269 -31.80 10.08 -8.35
C GLU A 269 -30.34 9.89 -7.88
N LEU A 270 -29.38 10.50 -8.56
CA LEU A 270 -27.96 10.45 -8.19
C LEU A 270 -27.73 11.16 -6.85
N LYS A 271 -28.29 12.37 -6.68
CA LYS A 271 -28.23 13.11 -5.39
C LYS A 271 -28.78 12.26 -4.25
N ALA A 272 -29.99 11.73 -4.40
CA ALA A 272 -30.65 10.90 -3.40
C ALA A 272 -29.83 9.65 -3.07
N LYS A 273 -29.25 8.99 -4.06
CA LYS A 273 -28.41 7.80 -3.89
C LYS A 273 -27.14 8.10 -3.12
N ILE A 274 -26.42 9.17 -3.48
CA ILE A 274 -25.22 9.61 -2.76
C ILE A 274 -25.58 9.91 -1.31
N LEU A 275 -26.62 10.71 -1.07
CA LEU A 275 -27.03 11.08 0.28
C LEU A 275 -27.44 9.86 1.13
N THR A 276 -28.13 8.89 0.53
CA THR A 276 -28.51 7.65 1.22
C THR A 276 -27.28 6.86 1.67
N ILE A 277 -26.28 6.70 0.78
CA ILE A 277 -25.03 6.01 1.12
C ILE A 277 -24.27 6.77 2.22
N LEU A 278 -24.23 8.10 2.14
CA LEU A 278 -23.52 8.92 3.11
C LEU A 278 -24.21 8.95 4.48
N ASP A 279 -25.51 8.93 4.53
CA ASP A 279 -26.29 8.87 5.78
C ASP A 279 -26.16 7.51 6.48
N GLN A 280 -26.28 6.44 5.71
CA GLN A 280 -26.26 5.08 6.26
C GLN A 280 -24.85 4.62 6.63
N GLU A 281 -23.86 4.90 5.81
CA GLU A 281 -22.52 4.30 5.88
C GLU A 281 -21.37 5.31 5.95
N GLY A 282 -21.58 6.60 5.67
CA GLY A 282 -20.51 7.57 5.44
C GLY A 282 -19.44 7.61 6.53
N ARG A 283 -19.83 7.59 7.81
CA ARG A 283 -18.84 7.56 8.92
C ARG A 283 -18.13 6.21 9.04
N SER A 284 -18.82 5.11 8.75
CA SER A 284 -18.24 3.77 8.76
C SER A 284 -17.26 3.60 7.61
N LEU A 285 -17.58 4.14 6.44
CA LEU A 285 -16.70 4.18 5.27
C LEU A 285 -15.44 5.00 5.54
N LEU A 286 -15.57 6.19 6.15
CA LEU A 286 -14.42 6.99 6.58
C LEU A 286 -13.51 6.20 7.53
N ALA A 287 -14.07 5.53 8.53
CA ALA A 287 -13.31 4.74 9.48
C ALA A 287 -12.60 3.55 8.82
N LEU A 288 -13.30 2.82 7.95
CA LEU A 288 -12.75 1.68 7.22
C LEU A 288 -11.63 2.13 6.27
N ASN A 289 -11.86 3.19 5.49
CA ASN A 289 -10.86 3.73 4.58
C ASN A 289 -9.63 4.23 5.33
N ALA A 290 -9.81 4.90 6.47
CA ALA A 290 -8.72 5.37 7.32
C ALA A 290 -7.88 4.19 7.86
N LEU A 291 -8.51 3.10 8.29
CA LEU A 291 -7.81 1.89 8.73
C LEU A 291 -7.08 1.18 7.60
N THR A 292 -7.67 1.10 6.41
CA THR A 292 -7.04 0.50 5.23
C THR A 292 -5.83 1.31 4.79
N GLN A 293 -5.95 2.65 4.75
CA GLN A 293 -4.83 3.54 4.44
C GLN A 293 -3.72 3.44 5.50
N ALA A 294 -4.08 3.35 6.79
CA ALA A 294 -3.13 3.16 7.87
C ALA A 294 -2.31 1.87 7.69
N ARG A 295 -2.97 0.75 7.43
CA ARG A 295 -2.32 -0.55 7.19
C ARG A 295 -1.41 -0.53 5.96
N SER A 296 -1.88 0.06 4.86
CA SER A 296 -1.09 0.16 3.64
C SER A 296 0.14 1.05 3.81
N ALA A 297 0.01 2.18 4.52
CA ALA A 297 1.13 3.06 4.85
C ALA A 297 2.13 2.37 5.78
N GLU A 298 1.64 1.64 6.80
CA GLU A 298 2.49 0.86 7.70
C GLU A 298 3.31 -0.17 6.93
N ALA A 299 2.68 -0.96 6.05
CA ALA A 299 3.37 -1.95 5.24
C ALA A 299 4.46 -1.33 4.36
N ARG A 300 4.16 -0.19 3.68
CA ARG A 300 5.16 0.52 2.87
C ARG A 300 6.30 1.08 3.71
N MET A 301 6.01 1.67 4.88
CA MET A 301 7.05 2.20 5.78
C MET A 301 7.96 1.09 6.29
N VAL A 302 7.40 -0.07 6.68
CA VAL A 302 8.19 -1.25 7.10
C VAL A 302 9.08 -1.72 5.97
N GLU A 303 8.54 -1.93 4.77
CA GLU A 303 9.30 -2.37 3.60
C GLU A 303 10.48 -1.42 3.28
N GLN A 304 10.23 -0.12 3.32
CA GLN A 304 11.27 0.87 3.05
C GLN A 304 12.36 0.90 4.14
N ILE A 305 11.98 0.76 5.41
CA ILE A 305 12.95 0.66 6.53
C ILE A 305 13.80 -0.60 6.34
N VAL A 306 13.19 -1.73 6.04
CA VAL A 306 13.90 -3.00 5.83
C VAL A 306 14.87 -2.89 4.65
N ASN A 307 14.40 -2.41 3.50
CA ASN A 307 15.23 -2.29 2.29
C ASN A 307 16.40 -1.31 2.48
N ALA A 308 16.17 -0.16 3.10
CA ALA A 308 17.21 0.81 3.37
C ALA A 308 18.26 0.30 4.36
N ARG A 309 17.87 -0.54 5.31
CA ARG A 309 18.77 -1.07 6.35
C ARG A 309 19.45 -2.38 5.99
N SER A 310 19.02 -3.06 4.92
CA SER A 310 19.64 -4.31 4.49
C SER A 310 21.13 -4.15 4.15
N ILE A 311 21.51 -3.05 3.51
CA ILE A 311 22.92 -2.73 3.17
C ILE A 311 23.73 -2.47 4.45
N GLU A 312 23.15 -1.74 5.41
CA GLU A 312 23.80 -1.46 6.70
C GLU A 312 23.95 -2.74 7.53
N ALA A 313 22.93 -3.61 7.50
CA ALA A 313 22.96 -4.91 8.16
C ALA A 313 24.04 -5.82 7.58
N GLU A 314 24.16 -5.87 6.26
CA GLU A 314 25.21 -6.62 5.57
C GLU A 314 26.62 -6.12 5.96
N ALA A 315 26.82 -4.80 5.98
CA ALA A 315 28.08 -4.21 6.40
C ALA A 315 28.39 -4.53 7.89
N LEU A 316 27.39 -4.53 8.75
CA LEU A 316 27.51 -4.91 10.16
C LEU A 316 27.90 -6.39 10.31
N ILE A 317 27.23 -7.29 9.59
CA ILE A 317 27.54 -8.71 9.56
C ILE A 317 29.01 -8.91 9.16
N TRP A 318 29.46 -8.29 8.06
CA TRP A 318 30.85 -8.38 7.60
C TRP A 318 31.85 -7.85 8.62
N LYS A 319 31.52 -6.81 9.37
CA LYS A 319 32.36 -6.32 10.46
C LYS A 319 32.62 -7.41 11.50
N PHE A 320 31.57 -8.09 11.98
CA PHE A 320 31.69 -9.18 12.94
C PHE A 320 32.34 -10.43 12.38
N VAL A 321 32.06 -10.78 11.12
CA VAL A 321 32.72 -11.88 10.40
C VAL A 321 34.27 -11.66 10.39
N ARG A 322 34.72 -10.46 10.03
CA ARG A 322 36.13 -10.10 10.05
C ARG A 322 36.75 -10.20 11.44
N TYR A 323 36.11 -9.60 12.42
CA TYR A 323 36.64 -9.69 13.82
C TYR A 323 36.77 -11.13 14.29
N LYS A 324 35.79 -11.98 14.03
CA LYS A 324 35.81 -13.39 14.42
C LYS A 324 36.89 -14.15 13.65
N ALA A 325 36.99 -13.95 12.35
CA ALA A 325 37.99 -14.60 11.51
C ALA A 325 39.43 -14.22 11.93
N ILE A 326 39.69 -12.94 12.22
CA ILE A 326 40.98 -12.48 12.76
C ILE A 326 41.28 -13.10 14.13
N ALA A 327 40.31 -13.11 15.03
CA ALA A 327 40.46 -13.66 16.38
C ALA A 327 40.85 -15.15 16.34
N VAL A 328 40.17 -15.91 15.45
CA VAL A 328 40.47 -17.33 15.25
C VAL A 328 41.84 -17.55 14.58
N ALA A 329 42.17 -16.75 13.58
CA ALA A 329 43.50 -16.83 12.93
C ALA A 329 44.68 -16.51 13.89
N ALA A 330 44.47 -15.60 14.84
CA ALA A 330 45.49 -15.16 15.79
C ALA A 330 45.64 -16.09 17.01
N ASN A 331 44.67 -16.99 17.27
CA ASN A 331 44.67 -17.84 18.46
C ASN A 331 44.88 -19.32 18.08
N PRO A 332 46.08 -19.91 18.35
CA PRO A 332 46.38 -21.27 17.96
C PRO A 332 45.84 -22.35 18.93
N ILE A 333 45.07 -21.96 19.97
CA ILE A 333 44.61 -22.91 21.00
C ILE A 333 43.21 -23.42 20.67
N PRO A 334 43.00 -24.70 20.26
CA PRO A 334 41.69 -25.27 20.01
C PRO A 334 40.83 -25.26 21.29
N GLY A 335 39.62 -24.71 21.21
CA GLY A 335 38.63 -24.75 22.30
C GLY A 335 38.29 -23.42 22.97
N LEU A 336 39.20 -22.44 23.02
CA LEU A 336 38.90 -21.07 23.49
C LEU A 336 38.11 -20.28 22.44
N ASP A 337 38.24 -20.65 21.18
CA ASP A 337 37.53 -20.03 20.05
C ASP A 337 36.03 -20.17 20.10
N TRP A 338 35.52 -21.24 20.72
CA TRP A 338 34.09 -21.53 20.80
C TRP A 338 33.35 -20.56 21.72
N ILE A 339 33.96 -20.22 22.88
CA ILE A 339 33.35 -19.32 23.88
C ILE A 339 33.39 -17.86 23.37
N GLY A 340 34.53 -17.43 22.86
CA GLY A 340 34.69 -16.09 22.30
C GLY A 340 33.83 -15.86 21.04
N GLY A 341 33.71 -16.87 20.18
CA GLY A 341 32.90 -16.84 18.95
C GLY A 341 31.40 -16.71 19.19
N THR A 342 30.87 -17.44 20.19
CA THR A 342 29.45 -17.36 20.55
C THR A 342 29.08 -16.01 21.16
N ILE A 343 29.92 -15.41 21.96
CA ILE A 343 29.70 -14.07 22.53
C ILE A 343 29.66 -13.01 21.41
N SER A 344 30.57 -13.11 20.45
CA SER A 344 30.62 -12.22 19.30
C SER A 344 29.30 -12.28 18.48
N ASP A 345 28.77 -13.48 18.22
CA ASP A 345 27.53 -13.67 17.47
C ASP A 345 26.30 -13.15 18.22
N VAL A 346 26.23 -13.31 19.56
CA VAL A 346 25.17 -12.72 20.40
C VAL A 346 25.21 -11.18 20.34
N VAL A 347 26.40 -10.59 20.37
CA VAL A 347 26.56 -9.14 20.25
C VAL A 347 26.17 -8.68 18.87
N MET A 348 26.56 -9.38 17.81
CA MET A 348 26.12 -9.11 16.42
C MET A 348 24.61 -9.12 16.29
N ILE A 349 23.93 -10.15 16.80
CA ILE A 349 22.46 -10.25 16.76
C ILE A 349 21.81 -9.05 17.47
N ARG A 350 22.35 -8.62 18.61
CA ARG A 350 21.85 -7.44 19.33
C ARG A 350 22.08 -6.14 18.56
N GLU A 351 23.24 -5.97 17.95
CA GLU A 351 23.48 -4.79 17.12
C GLU A 351 22.59 -4.77 15.89
N LEU A 352 22.35 -5.92 15.22
CA LEU A 352 21.37 -6.05 14.15
C LEU A 352 19.96 -5.71 14.64
N SER A 353 19.55 -6.22 15.81
CA SER A 353 18.22 -5.91 16.35
C SER A 353 18.04 -4.42 16.64
N ASN A 354 19.07 -3.76 17.17
CA ASN A 354 19.06 -2.32 17.37
C ASN A 354 19.01 -1.53 16.05
N LEU A 355 19.65 -2.02 14.99
CA LEU A 355 19.61 -1.45 13.65
C LEU A 355 18.20 -1.46 13.10
N TYR A 356 17.46 -2.57 13.26
CA TYR A 356 16.07 -2.70 12.83
C TYR A 356 15.06 -2.07 13.81
N GLY A 357 15.53 -1.50 14.94
CA GLY A 357 14.69 -0.83 15.94
C GLY A 357 14.05 -1.76 16.96
N PHE A 358 14.46 -3.01 17.00
CA PHE A 358 14.06 -3.97 18.03
C PHE A 358 15.04 -3.93 19.21
N SER A 359 14.56 -4.11 20.44
CA SER A 359 15.39 -4.14 21.64
C SER A 359 15.46 -5.55 22.19
N LEU A 360 16.21 -6.44 21.51
CA LEU A 360 16.42 -7.79 22.02
C LEU A 360 17.34 -7.78 23.24
N THR A 361 16.93 -8.49 24.28
CA THR A 361 17.77 -8.76 25.46
C THR A 361 18.90 -9.73 25.09
N ARG A 362 19.95 -9.82 25.94
CA ARG A 362 21.01 -10.82 25.74
C ARG A 362 20.46 -12.25 25.74
N TYR A 363 19.45 -12.51 26.54
CA TYR A 363 18.82 -13.82 26.63
C TYR A 363 18.09 -14.19 25.34
N GLU A 364 17.28 -13.29 24.82
CA GLU A 364 16.56 -13.48 23.54
C GLU A 364 17.51 -13.65 22.36
N ALA A 365 18.56 -12.84 22.27
CA ALA A 365 19.59 -12.99 21.25
C ALA A 365 20.35 -14.33 21.38
N GLY A 366 20.59 -14.79 22.58
CA GLY A 366 21.18 -16.12 22.87
C GLY A 366 20.23 -17.24 22.44
N THR A 367 18.95 -17.13 22.73
CA THR A 367 17.93 -18.12 22.31
C THR A 367 17.82 -18.15 20.79
N LEU A 368 17.87 -17.00 20.13
CA LEU A 368 17.87 -16.93 18.66
C LEU A 368 19.12 -17.60 18.08
N LEU A 369 20.31 -17.34 18.65
CA LEU A 369 21.54 -17.98 18.23
C LEU A 369 21.48 -19.51 18.39
N THR A 370 20.97 -20.01 19.53
CA THR A 370 20.83 -21.46 19.72
C THR A 370 19.84 -22.11 18.75
N THR A 371 18.76 -21.40 18.41
CA THR A 371 17.80 -21.86 17.41
C THR A 371 18.44 -21.96 16.03
N ILE A 372 19.20 -20.93 15.62
CA ILE A 372 19.91 -20.91 14.34
C ILE A 372 20.96 -22.02 14.32
N ALA A 373 21.77 -22.15 15.38
CA ALA A 373 22.81 -23.19 15.48
C ALA A 373 22.20 -24.59 15.42
N ALA A 374 21.13 -24.88 16.15
CA ALA A 374 20.47 -26.19 16.14
C ALA A 374 19.93 -26.57 14.76
N SER A 375 19.39 -25.58 14.02
CA SER A 375 18.89 -25.79 12.66
C SER A 375 20.01 -25.93 11.61
N SER A 376 21.20 -25.38 11.89
CA SER A 376 22.33 -25.32 10.93
C SER A 376 23.32 -26.48 11.08
N ILE A 377 23.34 -27.17 12.22
CA ILE A 377 24.38 -28.15 12.59
C ILE A 377 24.45 -29.32 11.58
N GLY A 378 23.33 -29.75 11.01
CA GLY A 378 23.31 -30.87 10.05
C GLY A 378 23.99 -30.56 8.71
N LEU A 379 23.86 -29.33 8.23
CA LEU A 379 24.37 -28.89 6.91
C LEU A 379 25.78 -28.30 6.97
N LEU A 380 26.08 -27.49 7.99
CA LEU A 380 27.39 -26.83 8.12
C LEU A 380 28.54 -27.83 8.43
N LEU A 381 28.26 -28.92 9.14
CA LEU A 381 29.25 -29.92 9.47
C LEU A 381 29.50 -30.98 8.37
N GLY A 382 28.50 -31.25 7.51
CA GLY A 382 28.61 -32.27 6.49
C GLY A 382 29.40 -31.86 5.25
N GLU A 383 28.99 -30.81 4.57
CA GLU A 383 29.54 -30.45 3.26
C GLU A 383 30.71 -29.46 3.31
N ILE A 384 30.65 -28.44 4.18
CA ILE A 384 31.67 -27.38 4.21
C ILE A 384 32.92 -27.87 4.93
N CYS A 385 32.77 -28.58 6.05
CA CYS A 385 33.90 -29.18 6.75
C CYS A 385 34.58 -30.24 5.87
N SER A 386 33.86 -31.08 5.14
CA SER A 386 34.47 -32.07 4.26
C SER A 386 35.24 -31.43 3.10
N ASN A 387 34.69 -30.42 2.44
CA ASN A 387 35.35 -29.73 1.32
C ASN A 387 36.55 -28.87 1.77
N ILE A 388 36.44 -28.18 2.93
CA ILE A 388 37.53 -27.38 3.47
C ILE A 388 38.62 -28.27 4.05
N VAL A 389 38.27 -29.33 4.79
CA VAL A 389 39.25 -30.29 5.33
C VAL A 389 39.94 -31.07 4.22
N LEU A 390 39.21 -31.44 3.13
CA LEU A 390 39.82 -32.07 1.95
C LEU A 390 40.77 -31.13 1.19
N SER A 391 40.43 -29.87 1.06
CA SER A 391 41.32 -28.87 0.43
C SER A 391 42.52 -28.53 1.30
N ALA A 392 42.33 -28.43 2.63
CA ALA A 392 43.42 -28.27 3.58
C ALA A 392 44.30 -29.51 3.68
N GLY A 393 43.72 -30.69 3.67
CA GLY A 393 44.44 -31.96 3.62
C GLY A 393 45.33 -32.09 2.40
N LYS A 394 44.93 -31.60 1.26
CA LYS A 394 45.79 -31.53 0.03
C LYS A 394 46.94 -30.56 0.19
N VAL A 395 46.72 -29.41 0.86
CA VAL A 395 47.80 -28.43 1.12
C VAL A 395 48.76 -28.94 2.18
N VAL A 396 48.27 -29.56 3.26
CA VAL A 396 49.11 -30.15 4.32
C VAL A 396 49.88 -31.35 3.79
N SER A 397 49.32 -32.21 2.94
CA SER A 397 50.06 -33.31 2.33
C SER A 397 51.10 -32.86 1.34
N ALA A 398 50.86 -31.73 0.60
CA ALA A 398 51.85 -31.13 -0.27
C ALA A 398 53.03 -30.51 0.50
N ILE A 399 52.79 -29.95 1.68
CA ILE A 399 53.83 -29.38 2.57
C ILE A 399 54.58 -30.49 3.34
N ALA A 400 53.92 -31.58 3.72
CA ALA A 400 54.57 -32.73 4.36
C ALA A 400 55.51 -33.53 3.45
N SER A 401 55.40 -33.38 2.14
CA SER A 401 56.28 -34.01 1.15
C SER A 401 57.61 -33.27 0.98
N VAL A 402 57.76 -32.08 1.53
CA VAL A 402 59.01 -31.30 1.54
C VAL A 402 59.66 -31.54 2.93
N ASN A 403 60.79 -32.20 2.97
CA ASN A 403 61.51 -32.74 4.13
C ASN A 403 62.12 -31.68 5.07
N GLU A 404 61.40 -30.57 5.33
CA GLU A 404 61.80 -29.53 6.28
C GLU A 404 60.73 -29.41 7.38
N ALA A 405 61.20 -29.13 8.62
CA ALA A 405 60.34 -29.04 9.82
C ALA A 405 59.06 -28.26 9.58
N PRO A 406 57.93 -28.62 10.21
CA PRO A 406 56.64 -27.94 10.03
C PRO A 406 56.78 -26.48 10.46
N GLY A 407 57.23 -25.67 9.49
CA GLY A 407 57.48 -24.26 9.71
C GLY A 407 56.20 -23.42 9.67
N LEU A 408 56.34 -22.14 9.92
CA LEU A 408 55.33 -21.09 9.93
C LEU A 408 54.29 -21.19 8.79
N GLY A 409 54.66 -21.76 7.61
CA GLY A 409 53.74 -21.95 6.48
C GLY A 409 52.62 -22.97 6.70
N ALA A 410 52.89 -24.06 7.42
CA ALA A 410 51.87 -25.05 7.74
C ALA A 410 50.85 -24.50 8.78
N TYR A 411 51.33 -23.71 9.72
CA TYR A 411 50.48 -23.00 10.69
C TYR A 411 49.59 -21.97 10.02
N ALA A 412 50.14 -21.18 9.09
CA ALA A 412 49.36 -20.17 8.36
C ALA A 412 48.21 -20.78 7.52
N SER A 413 48.45 -21.96 6.94
CA SER A 413 47.42 -22.63 6.10
C SER A 413 46.29 -23.19 6.99
N VAL A 414 46.56 -23.73 8.15
CA VAL A 414 45.56 -24.23 9.11
C VAL A 414 44.78 -23.06 9.72
N ALA A 415 45.44 -22.01 10.12
CA ALA A 415 44.80 -20.79 10.64
C ALA A 415 43.86 -20.14 9.62
N ALA A 416 44.27 -20.09 8.37
CA ALA A 416 43.39 -19.56 7.28
C ALA A 416 42.12 -20.39 7.05
N VAL A 417 42.22 -21.72 7.16
CA VAL A 417 41.08 -22.62 7.08
C VAL A 417 40.14 -22.44 8.25
N GLN A 418 40.66 -22.42 9.47
CA GLN A 418 39.88 -22.21 10.68
C GLN A 418 39.19 -20.84 10.70
N ALA A 419 39.88 -19.78 10.29
CA ALA A 419 39.31 -18.44 10.13
C ALA A 419 38.17 -18.40 9.10
N GLY A 420 38.37 -19.13 7.99
CA GLY A 420 37.35 -19.27 6.96
C GLY A 420 36.05 -19.92 7.45
N VAL A 421 36.18 -21.05 8.15
CA VAL A 421 35.04 -21.79 8.75
C VAL A 421 34.34 -20.94 9.80
N ALA A 422 35.07 -20.32 10.70
CA ALA A 422 34.50 -19.48 11.76
C ALA A 422 33.80 -18.23 11.19
N GLY A 423 34.40 -17.59 10.19
CA GLY A 423 33.82 -16.45 9.49
C GLY A 423 32.56 -16.80 8.71
N TYR A 424 32.57 -17.93 7.97
CA TYR A 424 31.38 -18.42 7.28
C TYR A 424 30.23 -18.71 8.25
N GLY A 425 30.49 -19.41 9.37
CA GLY A 425 29.49 -19.68 10.38
C GLY A 425 28.89 -18.39 10.98
N SER A 426 29.73 -17.38 11.24
CA SER A 426 29.25 -16.07 11.72
C SER A 426 28.41 -15.35 10.68
N TYR A 427 28.79 -15.43 9.40
CA TYR A 427 28.01 -14.85 8.29
C TYR A 427 26.62 -15.52 8.17
N ALA A 428 26.57 -16.85 8.23
CA ALA A 428 25.33 -17.60 8.20
C ALA A 428 24.39 -17.24 9.37
N VAL A 429 24.94 -17.13 10.58
CA VAL A 429 24.20 -16.67 11.77
C VAL A 429 23.67 -15.24 11.58
N GLY A 430 24.51 -14.34 11.07
CA GLY A 430 24.14 -12.94 10.81
C GLY A 430 23.01 -12.83 9.80
N ARG A 431 23.08 -13.58 8.69
CA ARG A 431 22.04 -13.59 7.66
C ARG A 431 20.72 -14.19 8.16
N ALA A 432 20.78 -15.29 8.90
CA ALA A 432 19.58 -15.89 9.50
C ALA A 432 18.93 -14.94 10.52
N ALA A 433 19.72 -14.29 11.37
CA ALA A 433 19.23 -13.29 12.31
C ALA A 433 18.65 -12.07 11.59
N GLN A 434 19.26 -11.60 10.49
CA GLN A 434 18.76 -10.52 9.68
C GLN A 434 17.37 -10.84 9.14
N VAL A 435 17.18 -11.99 8.49
CA VAL A 435 15.88 -12.41 7.93
C VAL A 435 14.80 -12.56 9.02
N TYR A 436 15.17 -13.08 10.18
CA TYR A 436 14.26 -13.15 11.33
C TYR A 436 13.78 -11.77 11.78
N LEU A 437 14.68 -10.80 11.86
CA LEU A 437 14.37 -9.42 12.24
C LEU A 437 13.54 -8.70 11.16
N GLU A 438 13.88 -8.90 9.89
CA GLU A 438 13.13 -8.36 8.76
C GLU A 438 11.67 -8.86 8.70
N ARG A 439 11.44 -10.09 9.16
CA ARG A 439 10.10 -10.68 9.29
C ARG A 439 9.40 -10.32 10.63
N GLY A 440 9.84 -9.29 11.31
CA GLY A 440 9.25 -8.83 12.56
C GLY A 440 9.44 -9.78 13.74
N CYS A 441 10.64 -10.32 13.91
CA CYS A 441 11.00 -11.30 14.95
C CYS A 441 10.21 -12.61 14.87
N SER A 442 9.93 -13.08 13.64
CA SER A 442 9.18 -14.30 13.38
C SER A 442 9.80 -15.14 12.26
N TRP A 443 9.69 -16.45 12.38
CA TRP A 443 10.06 -17.39 11.31
C TRP A 443 8.90 -17.63 10.32
N GLY A 444 7.74 -17.01 10.53
CA GLY A 444 6.54 -17.23 9.73
C GLY A 444 5.92 -18.61 9.91
N ASN A 445 5.05 -18.99 8.98
CA ASN A 445 4.31 -20.27 9.05
C ASN A 445 5.15 -21.52 8.71
N GLN A 446 6.32 -21.33 8.11
CA GLN A 446 7.19 -22.44 7.67
C GLN A 446 8.07 -23.01 8.80
N GLY A 447 8.22 -22.27 9.90
CA GLY A 447 9.07 -22.66 11.03
C GLY A 447 10.55 -22.33 10.82
N SER A 448 11.34 -22.36 11.94
CA SER A 448 12.75 -21.95 11.94
C SER A 448 13.64 -22.85 11.06
N ASN A 449 13.45 -24.15 11.10
CA ASN A 449 14.31 -25.09 10.38
C ASN A 449 14.25 -24.88 8.86
N THR A 450 13.04 -24.79 8.29
CA THR A 450 12.85 -24.60 6.84
C THR A 450 13.42 -23.28 6.35
N VAL A 451 13.13 -22.20 7.08
CA VAL A 451 13.59 -20.86 6.69
C VAL A 451 15.12 -20.75 6.80
N ILE A 452 15.72 -21.30 7.84
CA ILE A 452 17.20 -21.28 7.99
C ILE A 452 17.86 -22.12 6.89
N GLN A 453 17.31 -23.26 6.53
CA GLN A 453 17.82 -24.06 5.42
C GLN A 453 17.74 -23.29 4.09
N GLU A 454 16.59 -22.67 3.76
CA GLU A 454 16.46 -21.83 2.57
C GLU A 454 17.51 -20.70 2.51
N ILE A 455 17.83 -20.07 3.67
CA ILE A 455 18.85 -19.03 3.73
C ILE A 455 20.24 -19.61 3.48
N LEU A 456 20.56 -20.77 4.08
CA LEU A 456 21.85 -21.41 3.93
C LEU A 456 22.08 -21.89 2.48
N ASP A 457 21.07 -22.41 1.82
CA ASP A 457 21.11 -22.83 0.42
C ASP A 457 21.36 -21.65 -0.56
N GLN A 458 20.96 -20.44 -0.17
CA GLN A 458 21.21 -19.21 -0.94
C GLN A 458 22.61 -18.64 -0.75
N ILE A 459 23.34 -19.06 0.28
CA ILE A 459 24.69 -18.57 0.59
C ILE A 459 25.70 -19.42 -0.20
N GLU A 460 26.42 -18.84 -1.16
CA GLU A 460 27.54 -19.49 -1.83
C GLU A 460 28.79 -19.53 -0.94
N PRO A 461 29.18 -20.70 -0.42
CA PRO A 461 30.31 -20.83 0.52
C PRO A 461 31.63 -20.31 -0.07
N ASN A 462 31.88 -20.59 -1.36
CA ASN A 462 33.12 -20.22 -2.03
C ASN A 462 33.28 -18.69 -2.15
N THR A 463 32.21 -17.97 -2.41
CA THR A 463 32.20 -16.50 -2.50
C THR A 463 32.54 -15.88 -1.14
N ILE A 464 31.95 -16.38 -0.05
CA ILE A 464 32.21 -15.88 1.29
C ILE A 464 33.64 -16.19 1.73
N LEU A 465 34.11 -17.42 1.51
CA LEU A 465 35.48 -17.82 1.83
C LEU A 465 36.54 -17.03 1.04
N TRP A 466 36.26 -16.79 -0.24
CA TRP A 466 37.15 -15.96 -1.06
C TRP A 466 37.22 -14.53 -0.51
N ARG A 467 36.10 -13.94 -0.15
CA ARG A 467 36.05 -12.59 0.42
C ARG A 467 36.78 -12.52 1.77
N ILE A 468 36.55 -13.49 2.68
CA ILE A 468 37.28 -13.57 3.96
C ILE A 468 38.79 -13.63 3.69
N ARG A 469 39.21 -14.45 2.74
CA ARG A 469 40.64 -14.56 2.39
C ARG A 469 41.21 -13.26 1.85
N SER A 470 40.54 -12.62 0.90
CA SER A 470 40.98 -11.38 0.28
C SER A 470 41.05 -10.18 1.22
N GLU A 471 40.27 -10.23 2.33
CA GLU A 471 40.25 -9.16 3.34
C GLU A 471 41.23 -9.42 4.50
N LEU A 472 41.68 -10.66 4.71
CA LEU A 472 42.56 -11.03 5.81
C LEU A 472 44.04 -11.23 5.42
N PHE A 473 44.25 -11.61 4.18
CA PHE A 473 45.55 -11.95 3.62
C PHE A 473 45.79 -11.23 2.27
#